data_8e5d8f23a7fcbd42d30ae4b0d0612cac
#
_entry.id   8e5d8f23a7fcbd42d30ae4b0d0612cac
#
_cell.length_a   1.000
_cell.length_b   1.000
_cell.length_c   1.000
_cell.angle_alpha   90.00
_cell.angle_beta   90.00
_cell.angle_gamma   90.00
#
_symmetry.space_group_name_H-M   'P 1'
#
loop_
_entity.id
_entity.type
_entity.pdbx_description
1 polymer ?
#
loop_
_entity_poly.entity_id
_entity_poly.type
_entity_poly.pdbx_seq_one_letter_code
_entity_poly.pdbx_strand_id
1 'polypeptide(L)'
;MEIWREIPGTNGEYKVSNTGKVQTAKTGRVLAPAIDQRGYERVCLFKKDRDRRYKVHRLVAITFLPNPDSKKQVNHKDGNKRNNCVDNLEWVTNEENMHHSRANGLHEGHQRFCDSKKTRIIATHIESGKETVFDSILSAKKAIGTSHIQEVLKGLRYEAKGYTFRYAKEVMPDADTGYTAS
;
A
#
# COMPACT_ATOMS: atom_id res chain seq x y z
N MET A 1 -5.58 27.86 -17.17
CA MET A 1 -4.84 28.97 -16.52
C MET A 1 -4.32 28.48 -15.17
N GLU A 2 -3.07 28.76 -14.80
CA GLU A 2 -2.52 28.39 -13.51
C GLU A 2 -2.92 29.40 -12.44
N ILE A 3 -3.56 28.93 -11.37
CA ILE A 3 -4.07 29.76 -10.26
C ILE A 3 -3.29 29.41 -9.00
N TRP A 4 -2.77 30.43 -8.31
CA TRP A 4 -2.02 30.31 -7.08
C TRP A 4 -2.81 30.79 -5.87
N ARG A 5 -2.87 29.99 -4.79
CA ARG A 5 -3.51 30.34 -3.53
C ARG A 5 -2.57 30.11 -2.36
N GLU A 6 -2.77 30.86 -1.30
CA GLU A 6 -2.03 30.66 -0.05
C GLU A 6 -2.40 29.34 0.61
N ILE A 7 -1.38 28.64 1.12
CA ILE A 7 -1.61 27.36 1.82
C ILE A 7 -2.07 27.68 3.25
N PRO A 8 -3.25 27.19 3.67
CA PRO A 8 -3.74 27.40 5.02
C PRO A 8 -2.73 26.94 6.10
N GLY A 9 -2.55 27.75 7.14
CA GLY A 9 -1.66 27.42 8.26
C GLY A 9 -0.17 27.64 7.99
N THR A 10 0.20 28.31 6.88
CA THR A 10 1.59 28.71 6.57
C THR A 10 1.86 30.17 6.77
N ASN A 11 0.94 30.94 7.38
CA ASN A 11 1.05 32.38 7.63
C ASN A 11 1.40 33.19 6.37
N GLY A 12 0.90 32.79 5.20
CA GLY A 12 1.16 33.42 3.92
C GLY A 12 2.56 33.16 3.34
N GLU A 13 3.41 32.36 3.98
CA GLU A 13 4.76 32.07 3.50
C GLU A 13 4.85 31.24 2.23
N TYR A 14 3.82 30.43 1.97
CA TYR A 14 3.79 29.51 0.84
C TYR A 14 2.47 29.57 0.07
N LYS A 15 2.57 29.38 -1.24
CA LYS A 15 1.43 29.25 -2.16
C LYS A 15 1.49 27.92 -2.89
N VAL A 16 0.33 27.39 -3.25
CA VAL A 16 0.19 26.19 -4.09
C VAL A 16 -0.65 26.54 -5.32
N SER A 17 -0.32 25.96 -6.46
CA SER A 17 -1.11 26.12 -7.69
C SER A 17 -2.15 25.02 -7.84
N ASN A 18 -3.18 25.28 -8.63
CA ASN A 18 -4.16 24.29 -9.05
C ASN A 18 -3.57 23.14 -9.89
N THR A 19 -2.32 23.27 -10.35
CA THR A 19 -1.59 22.25 -11.11
C THR A 19 -0.64 21.42 -10.22
N GLY A 20 -0.53 21.72 -8.92
CA GLY A 20 0.30 20.97 -7.98
C GLY A 20 1.71 21.52 -7.78
N LYS A 21 2.02 22.72 -8.21
CA LYS A 21 3.30 23.37 -7.89
C LYS A 21 3.19 24.09 -6.56
N VAL A 22 4.28 24.15 -5.80
CA VAL A 22 4.37 24.86 -4.53
C VAL A 22 5.48 25.90 -4.61
N GLN A 23 5.24 27.12 -4.16
CA GLN A 23 6.22 28.21 -4.18
C GLN A 23 6.26 28.96 -2.86
N THR A 24 7.40 29.63 -2.60
CA THR A 24 7.51 30.63 -1.52
C THR A 24 6.78 31.88 -1.94
N ALA A 25 5.94 32.45 -1.06
CA ALA A 25 5.15 33.65 -1.39
C ALA A 25 6.05 34.89 -1.58
N LYS A 26 7.14 35.01 -0.80
CA LYS A 26 8.03 36.16 -0.82
C LYS A 26 8.83 36.29 -2.11
N THR A 27 9.35 35.18 -2.65
CA THR A 27 10.28 35.23 -3.78
C THR A 27 9.69 34.61 -5.06
N GLY A 28 8.54 33.95 -4.99
CA GLY A 28 7.96 33.22 -6.11
C GLY A 28 8.76 31.97 -6.51
N ARG A 29 9.78 31.57 -5.72
CA ARG A 29 10.61 30.40 -6.01
C ARG A 29 9.77 29.12 -5.89
N VAL A 30 9.65 28.36 -6.97
CA VAL A 30 9.00 27.05 -6.97
C VAL A 30 9.89 26.04 -6.28
N LEU A 31 9.31 25.27 -5.36
CA LEU A 31 10.01 24.21 -4.62
C LEU A 31 10.05 22.93 -5.46
N ALA A 32 11.21 22.30 -5.54
CA ALA A 32 11.36 21.00 -6.18
C ALA A 32 10.74 19.90 -5.29
N PRO A 33 9.76 19.12 -5.76
CA PRO A 33 9.20 18.03 -4.99
C PRO A 33 10.14 16.83 -4.97
N ALA A 34 10.20 16.13 -3.83
CA ALA A 34 10.83 14.82 -3.70
C ALA A 34 9.75 13.72 -3.73
N ILE A 35 10.08 12.58 -4.31
CA ILE A 35 9.17 11.44 -4.35
C ILE A 35 9.39 10.56 -3.12
N ASP A 36 8.32 10.21 -2.42
CA ASP A 36 8.40 9.30 -1.28
C ASP A 36 8.41 7.81 -1.73
N GLN A 37 8.71 6.92 -0.78
CA GLN A 37 8.75 5.45 -1.02
C GLN A 37 7.42 4.88 -1.56
N ARG A 38 6.32 5.60 -1.40
CA ARG A 38 5.00 5.21 -1.89
C ARG A 38 4.64 5.86 -3.22
N GLY A 39 5.57 6.63 -3.83
CA GLY A 39 5.42 7.32 -5.12
C GLY A 39 4.71 8.67 -5.07
N TYR A 40 4.46 9.25 -3.88
CA TYR A 40 3.85 10.56 -3.75
C TYR A 40 4.89 11.68 -3.77
N GLU A 41 4.56 12.78 -4.41
CA GLU A 41 5.34 14.02 -4.35
C GLU A 41 5.19 14.71 -3.00
N ARG A 42 6.32 15.11 -2.43
CA ARG A 42 6.43 15.86 -1.16
C ARG A 42 7.30 17.08 -1.31
N VAL A 43 6.92 18.14 -0.62
CA VAL A 43 7.73 19.36 -0.45
C VAL A 43 8.05 19.57 1.02
N CYS A 44 9.21 20.19 1.29
CA CYS A 44 9.59 20.60 2.62
C CYS A 44 9.17 22.07 2.82
N LEU A 45 8.32 22.32 3.81
CA LEU A 45 7.93 23.66 4.22
C LEU A 45 8.61 23.98 5.55
N PHE A 46 9.40 25.05 5.58
CA PHE A 46 10.07 25.51 6.78
C PHE A 46 9.06 26.29 7.65
N LYS A 47 8.92 25.89 8.89
CA LYS A 47 8.17 26.60 9.90
C LYS A 47 9.13 26.90 11.06
N LYS A 48 9.00 28.03 11.73
CA LYS A 48 9.94 28.59 12.73
C LYS A 48 10.64 27.58 13.65
N ASP A 49 10.04 26.42 13.92
CA ASP A 49 10.58 25.41 14.84
C ASP A 49 10.82 24.01 14.24
N ARG A 50 10.35 23.71 13.03
CA ARG A 50 10.47 22.38 12.43
C ARG A 50 10.27 22.38 10.91
N ASP A 51 11.16 21.69 10.22
CA ASP A 51 10.97 21.29 8.84
C ASP A 51 9.92 20.19 8.78
N ARG A 52 8.85 20.40 8.03
CA ARG A 52 7.83 19.39 7.81
C ARG A 52 7.69 19.07 6.34
N ARG A 53 7.70 17.78 6.03
CA ARG A 53 7.43 17.27 4.69
C ARG A 53 5.93 17.08 4.49
N TYR A 54 5.38 17.78 3.51
CA TYR A 54 3.97 17.72 3.15
C TYR A 54 3.79 17.05 1.79
N LYS A 55 2.75 16.24 1.65
CA LYS A 55 2.35 15.68 0.36
C LYS A 55 1.67 16.75 -0.47
N VAL A 56 2.12 16.94 -1.73
CA VAL A 56 1.63 18.01 -2.61
C VAL A 56 0.13 17.90 -2.85
N HIS A 57 -0.41 16.72 -3.20
CA HIS A 57 -1.85 16.53 -3.40
C HIS A 57 -2.69 16.99 -2.19
N ARG A 58 -2.19 16.80 -0.97
CA ARG A 58 -2.92 17.27 0.23
C ARG A 58 -2.90 18.78 0.37
N LEU A 59 -1.80 19.44 -0.01
CA LEU A 59 -1.73 20.89 -0.03
C LEU A 59 -2.71 21.48 -1.06
N VAL A 60 -2.77 20.88 -2.25
CA VAL A 60 -3.76 21.27 -3.27
C VAL A 60 -5.18 21.06 -2.76
N ALA A 61 -5.49 19.88 -2.22
CA ALA A 61 -6.84 19.56 -1.76
C ALA A 61 -7.30 20.48 -0.64
N ILE A 62 -6.46 20.74 0.36
CA ILE A 62 -6.80 21.63 1.48
C ILE A 62 -7.03 23.07 1.01
N THR A 63 -6.32 23.49 -0.05
CA THR A 63 -6.37 24.88 -0.53
C THR A 63 -7.50 25.14 -1.53
N PHE A 64 -7.85 24.14 -2.33
CA PHE A 64 -8.75 24.32 -3.48
C PHE A 64 -10.08 23.56 -3.36
N LEU A 65 -10.13 22.45 -2.65
CA LEU A 65 -11.30 21.58 -2.61
C LEU A 65 -12.08 21.76 -1.31
N PRO A 66 -13.39 22.04 -1.37
CA PRO A 66 -14.23 22.04 -0.18
C PRO A 66 -14.30 20.63 0.42
N ASN A 67 -14.34 20.54 1.74
CA ASN A 67 -14.46 19.29 2.48
C ASN A 67 -15.49 19.41 3.61
N PRO A 68 -16.79 19.58 3.28
CA PRO A 68 -17.84 19.77 4.28
C PRO A 68 -17.99 18.56 5.19
N ASP A 69 -17.78 17.35 4.67
CA ASP A 69 -17.90 16.09 5.42
C ASP A 69 -16.65 15.72 6.23
N SER A 70 -15.66 16.58 6.29
CA SER A 70 -14.39 16.36 6.99
C SER A 70 -13.72 15.02 6.64
N LYS A 71 -13.81 14.60 5.39
CA LYS A 71 -13.16 13.39 4.87
C LYS A 71 -11.65 13.44 5.05
N LYS A 72 -11.04 12.33 5.45
CA LYS A 72 -9.63 12.31 5.89
C LYS A 72 -8.63 12.01 4.78
N GLN A 73 -9.06 11.43 3.67
CA GLN A 73 -8.19 11.00 2.59
C GLN A 73 -8.40 11.85 1.33
N VAL A 74 -7.32 11.96 0.54
CA VAL A 74 -7.36 12.56 -0.79
C VAL A 74 -6.97 11.47 -1.78
N ASN A 75 -7.84 11.24 -2.75
CA ASN A 75 -7.66 10.29 -3.83
C ASN A 75 -7.24 11.00 -5.12
N HIS A 76 -6.47 10.30 -5.97
CA HIS A 76 -6.21 10.67 -7.35
C HIS A 76 -7.19 9.88 -8.23
N LYS A 77 -8.09 10.57 -8.92
CA LYS A 77 -9.14 9.94 -9.73
C LYS A 77 -8.58 9.01 -10.81
N ASP A 78 -7.45 9.40 -11.42
CA ASP A 78 -6.73 8.61 -12.43
C ASP A 78 -5.77 7.55 -11.87
N GLY A 79 -5.64 7.45 -10.54
CA GLY A 79 -4.69 6.56 -9.88
C GLY A 79 -3.22 7.00 -9.98
N ASN A 80 -2.91 8.06 -10.71
CA ASN A 80 -1.55 8.58 -10.86
C ASN A 80 -1.17 9.51 -9.70
N LYS A 81 -0.34 9.02 -8.79
CA LYS A 81 0.08 9.74 -7.57
C LYS A 81 0.90 11.02 -7.83
N ARG A 82 1.32 11.27 -9.07
CA ARG A 82 2.05 12.47 -9.49
C ARG A 82 1.16 13.51 -10.15
N ASN A 83 -0.04 13.16 -10.58
CA ASN A 83 -0.99 14.10 -11.14
C ASN A 83 -1.73 14.84 -10.05
N ASN A 84 -1.09 15.88 -9.50
CA ASN A 84 -1.60 16.67 -8.38
C ASN A 84 -2.49 17.84 -8.81
N CYS A 85 -3.01 17.84 -10.06
CA CYS A 85 -3.97 18.83 -10.52
C CYS A 85 -5.27 18.76 -9.71
N VAL A 86 -5.85 19.92 -9.37
CA VAL A 86 -7.08 20.01 -8.57
C VAL A 86 -8.24 19.19 -9.16
N ASP A 87 -8.39 19.19 -10.49
CA ASP A 87 -9.46 18.47 -11.18
C ASP A 87 -9.34 16.94 -11.05
N ASN A 88 -8.13 16.45 -10.78
CA ASN A 88 -7.83 15.03 -10.58
C ASN A 88 -7.92 14.59 -9.12
N LEU A 89 -8.13 15.51 -8.18
CA LEU A 89 -8.16 15.21 -6.75
C LEU A 89 -9.59 15.25 -6.20
N GLU A 90 -9.83 14.44 -5.17
CA GLU A 90 -11.09 14.42 -4.44
C GLU A 90 -10.88 14.02 -2.99
N TRP A 91 -11.73 14.54 -2.09
CA TRP A 91 -11.80 14.08 -0.71
C TRP A 91 -12.62 12.81 -0.62
N VAL A 92 -12.08 11.79 0.04
CA VAL A 92 -12.72 10.47 0.17
C VAL A 92 -12.62 9.93 1.59
N THR A 93 -13.56 9.05 1.93
CA THR A 93 -13.45 8.18 3.10
C THR A 93 -12.47 7.03 2.81
N ASN A 94 -12.12 6.27 3.84
CA ASN A 94 -11.29 5.07 3.67
C ASN A 94 -11.99 4.02 2.79
N GLU A 95 -13.28 3.87 2.96
CA GLU A 95 -14.09 2.90 2.22
C GLU A 95 -14.18 3.26 0.72
N GLU A 96 -14.54 4.51 0.41
CA GLU A 96 -14.56 5.03 -0.96
C GLU A 96 -13.20 4.85 -1.66
N ASN A 97 -12.11 5.15 -0.96
CA ASN A 97 -10.77 4.99 -1.50
C ASN A 97 -10.40 3.52 -1.76
N MET A 98 -10.82 2.60 -0.89
CA MET A 98 -10.64 1.17 -1.11
C MET A 98 -11.46 0.67 -2.30
N HIS A 99 -12.70 1.12 -2.47
CA HIS A 99 -13.55 0.78 -3.62
C HIS A 99 -12.91 1.27 -4.92
N HIS A 100 -12.51 2.54 -4.98
CA HIS A 100 -11.82 3.11 -6.13
C HIS A 100 -10.55 2.32 -6.49
N SER A 101 -9.74 1.98 -5.51
CA SER A 101 -8.50 1.22 -5.71
C SER A 101 -8.75 -0.18 -6.27
N ARG A 102 -9.82 -0.85 -5.83
CA ARG A 102 -10.23 -2.17 -6.37
C ARG A 102 -10.76 -2.06 -7.78
N ALA A 103 -11.63 -1.09 -8.05
CA ALA A 103 -12.22 -0.86 -9.38
C ALA A 103 -11.17 -0.56 -10.45
N ASN A 104 -10.08 0.12 -10.09
CA ASN A 104 -8.99 0.48 -10.99
C ASN A 104 -7.81 -0.52 -10.99
N GLY A 105 -7.97 -1.70 -10.38
CA GLY A 105 -6.92 -2.74 -10.36
C GLY A 105 -5.63 -2.35 -9.60
N LEU A 106 -5.64 -1.23 -8.87
CA LEU A 106 -4.46 -0.72 -8.16
C LEU A 106 -4.00 -1.64 -7.02
N HIS A 107 -4.85 -2.58 -6.61
CA HIS A 107 -4.55 -3.62 -5.63
C HIS A 107 -3.89 -4.87 -6.20
N GLU A 108 -3.91 -5.08 -7.51
CA GLU A 108 -3.40 -6.31 -8.12
C GLU A 108 -1.91 -6.53 -7.85
N GLY A 109 -1.11 -5.46 -7.90
CA GLY A 109 0.32 -5.54 -7.59
C GLY A 109 0.59 -5.96 -6.13
N HIS A 110 -0.21 -5.46 -5.18
CA HIS A 110 -0.09 -5.84 -3.76
C HIS A 110 -0.60 -7.27 -3.54
N GLN A 111 -1.68 -7.67 -4.20
CA GLN A 111 -2.22 -9.02 -4.13
C GLN A 111 -1.22 -10.04 -4.71
N ARG A 112 -0.65 -9.78 -5.89
CA ARG A 112 0.40 -10.65 -6.49
C ARG A 112 1.62 -10.77 -5.57
N PHE A 113 2.05 -9.66 -4.92
CA PHE A 113 3.16 -9.68 -3.96
C PHE A 113 2.80 -10.47 -2.70
N CYS A 114 1.56 -10.36 -2.20
CA CYS A 114 1.07 -11.16 -1.08
C CYS A 114 0.94 -12.63 -1.47
N ASP A 115 0.49 -12.92 -2.69
CA ASP A 115 0.34 -14.29 -3.20
C ASP A 115 1.69 -14.97 -3.43
N SER A 116 2.70 -14.24 -3.93
CA SER A 116 4.07 -14.75 -4.07
C SER A 116 4.76 -15.06 -2.74
N LYS A 117 4.26 -14.48 -1.63
CA LYS A 117 4.72 -14.77 -0.26
C LYS A 117 3.86 -15.78 0.49
N LYS A 118 2.84 -16.36 -0.15
CA LYS A 118 2.06 -17.43 0.46
C LYS A 118 2.93 -18.67 0.62
N THR A 119 3.35 -18.90 1.84
CA THR A 119 4.14 -20.08 2.18
C THR A 119 3.18 -21.25 2.37
N ARG A 120 3.22 -22.21 1.44
CA ARG A 120 2.46 -23.46 1.56
C ARG A 120 2.95 -24.27 2.74
N ILE A 121 2.02 -24.84 3.48
CA ILE A 121 2.33 -25.73 4.58
C ILE A 121 1.54 -27.04 4.47
N ILE A 122 2.11 -28.09 5.03
CA ILE A 122 1.47 -29.40 5.15
C ILE A 122 1.15 -29.62 6.63
N ALA A 123 -0.11 -29.88 6.92
CA ALA A 123 -0.57 -30.30 8.24
C ALA A 123 -0.75 -31.81 8.25
N THR A 124 -0.14 -32.50 9.17
CA THR A 124 -0.23 -33.94 9.38
C THR A 124 -0.99 -34.20 10.66
N HIS A 125 -2.13 -34.87 10.59
CA HIS A 125 -2.89 -35.28 11.76
C HIS A 125 -2.19 -36.42 12.46
N ILE A 126 -1.88 -36.29 13.73
CA ILE A 126 -0.98 -37.19 14.47
C ILE A 126 -1.55 -38.62 14.55
N GLU A 127 -2.82 -38.77 14.88
CA GLU A 127 -3.43 -40.12 15.05
C GLU A 127 -3.65 -40.85 13.74
N SER A 128 -4.07 -40.13 12.69
CA SER A 128 -4.45 -40.81 11.40
C SER A 128 -3.33 -40.75 10.35
N GLY A 129 -2.27 -40.00 10.58
CA GLY A 129 -1.21 -39.75 9.59
C GLY A 129 -1.66 -39.00 8.35
N LYS A 130 -2.92 -38.55 8.27
CA LYS A 130 -3.47 -37.86 7.10
C LYS A 130 -2.81 -36.49 6.91
N GLU A 131 -2.25 -36.28 5.74
CA GLU A 131 -1.69 -35.00 5.33
C GLU A 131 -2.70 -34.13 4.56
N THR A 132 -2.70 -32.84 4.87
CA THR A 132 -3.50 -31.84 4.17
C THR A 132 -2.61 -30.65 3.83
N VAL A 133 -2.59 -30.26 2.55
CA VAL A 133 -1.82 -29.12 2.05
C VAL A 133 -2.66 -27.86 2.14
N PHE A 134 -2.09 -26.80 2.69
CA PHE A 134 -2.70 -25.48 2.75
C PHE A 134 -1.83 -24.45 2.02
N ASP A 135 -2.45 -23.57 1.25
CA ASP A 135 -1.76 -22.53 0.49
C ASP A 135 -1.16 -21.43 1.37
N SER A 136 -1.55 -21.37 2.63
CA SER A 136 -1.03 -20.41 3.61
C SER A 136 -1.27 -20.84 5.04
N ILE A 137 -0.49 -20.30 5.96
CA ILE A 137 -0.72 -20.46 7.40
C ILE A 137 -2.11 -19.95 7.80
N LEU A 138 -2.62 -18.90 7.14
CA LEU A 138 -3.94 -18.35 7.44
C LEU A 138 -5.07 -19.29 7.05
N SER A 139 -4.97 -19.97 5.90
CA SER A 139 -5.97 -20.97 5.48
C SER A 139 -6.00 -22.15 6.44
N ALA A 140 -4.84 -22.64 6.87
CA ALA A 140 -4.73 -23.70 7.87
C ALA A 140 -5.30 -23.26 9.25
N LYS A 141 -5.04 -22.03 9.69
CA LYS A 141 -5.62 -21.48 10.92
C LYS A 141 -7.15 -21.50 10.89
N LYS A 142 -7.74 -21.10 9.76
CA LYS A 142 -9.20 -21.09 9.58
C LYS A 142 -9.79 -22.52 9.59
N ALA A 143 -9.13 -23.45 8.92
CA ALA A 143 -9.61 -24.83 8.77
C ALA A 143 -9.47 -25.64 10.07
N ILE A 144 -8.32 -25.54 10.75
CA ILE A 144 -8.01 -26.34 11.96
C ILE A 144 -8.47 -25.62 13.23
N GLY A 145 -8.62 -24.30 13.17
CA GLY A 145 -9.07 -23.49 14.31
C GLY A 145 -8.01 -23.33 15.41
N THR A 146 -6.73 -23.21 15.05
CA THR A 146 -5.62 -22.99 16.00
C THR A 146 -4.77 -21.80 15.61
N SER A 147 -4.30 -21.03 16.59
CA SER A 147 -3.36 -19.91 16.40
C SER A 147 -1.89 -20.31 16.45
N HIS A 148 -1.57 -21.51 16.96
CA HIS A 148 -0.21 -21.93 17.33
C HIS A 148 0.59 -22.58 16.19
N ILE A 149 0.12 -22.53 14.94
CA ILE A 149 0.79 -23.16 13.78
C ILE A 149 2.23 -22.62 13.59
N GLN A 150 2.44 -21.32 13.81
CA GLN A 150 3.78 -20.72 13.66
C GLN A 150 4.78 -21.20 14.71
N GLU A 151 4.31 -21.51 15.92
CA GLU A 151 5.14 -22.03 17.00
C GLU A 151 5.62 -23.46 16.68
N VAL A 152 4.71 -24.29 16.12
CA VAL A 152 5.07 -25.64 15.66
C VAL A 152 6.04 -25.58 14.47
N LEU A 153 5.81 -24.72 13.47
CA LEU A 153 6.72 -24.54 12.34
C LEU A 153 8.12 -24.04 12.73
N LYS A 154 8.24 -23.31 13.83
CA LYS A 154 9.52 -22.85 14.41
C LYS A 154 10.17 -23.85 15.35
N GLY A 155 9.55 -24.99 15.59
CA GLY A 155 10.03 -25.99 16.55
C GLY A 155 9.89 -25.59 18.02
N LEU A 156 9.16 -24.52 18.33
CA LEU A 156 8.90 -24.06 19.72
C LEU A 156 7.79 -24.87 20.39
N ARG A 157 7.03 -25.63 19.60
CA ARG A 157 5.94 -26.48 20.05
C ARG A 157 5.91 -27.75 19.20
N TYR A 158 5.62 -28.89 19.79
CA TYR A 158 5.57 -30.17 19.08
C TYR A 158 4.34 -30.26 18.17
N GLU A 159 3.17 -29.84 18.65
CA GLU A 159 1.90 -29.99 17.95
C GLU A 159 0.92 -28.87 18.28
N ALA A 160 -0.15 -28.71 17.49
CA ALA A 160 -1.31 -27.87 17.79
C ALA A 160 -2.60 -28.53 17.34
N LYS A 161 -3.53 -28.79 18.25
CA LYS A 161 -4.82 -29.47 18.02
C LYS A 161 -4.70 -30.84 17.34
N GLY A 162 -3.71 -31.66 17.71
CA GLY A 162 -3.49 -32.97 17.12
C GLY A 162 -2.84 -32.96 15.74
N TYR A 163 -2.26 -31.82 15.32
CA TYR A 163 -1.54 -31.68 14.07
C TYR A 163 -0.10 -31.22 14.26
N THR A 164 0.80 -31.83 13.48
CA THR A 164 2.13 -31.28 13.21
C THR A 164 2.12 -30.49 11.90
N PHE A 165 3.07 -29.57 11.75
CA PHE A 165 3.14 -28.70 10.57
C PHE A 165 4.55 -28.65 10.02
N ARG A 166 4.68 -28.67 8.69
CA ARG A 166 5.94 -28.42 7.99
C ARG A 166 5.72 -27.54 6.76
N TYR A 167 6.75 -26.86 6.33
CA TYR A 167 6.72 -26.13 5.07
C TYR A 167 6.68 -27.13 3.90
N ALA A 168 5.80 -26.90 2.92
CA ALA A 168 5.85 -27.63 1.67
C ALA A 168 7.12 -27.20 0.92
N LYS A 169 8.00 -28.14 0.58
CA LYS A 169 9.11 -27.86 -0.34
C LYS A 169 8.50 -27.51 -1.70
N GLU A 170 8.96 -26.43 -2.34
CA GLU A 170 8.64 -26.18 -3.74
C GLU A 170 9.19 -27.34 -4.56
N VAL A 171 8.31 -28.13 -5.16
CA VAL A 171 8.69 -29.02 -6.25
C VAL A 171 8.91 -28.09 -7.44
N MET A 172 10.17 -27.82 -7.81
CA MET A 172 10.47 -27.24 -9.11
C MET A 172 9.82 -28.16 -10.14
N PRO A 173 9.02 -27.64 -11.11
CA PRO A 173 8.59 -28.46 -12.23
C PRO A 173 9.85 -28.95 -12.95
N ASP A 174 9.98 -30.26 -13.08
CA ASP A 174 11.04 -30.89 -13.84
C ASP A 174 11.09 -30.23 -15.22
N ALA A 175 12.22 -29.64 -15.53
CA ALA A 175 12.52 -29.18 -16.88
C ALA A 175 12.56 -30.42 -17.78
N ASP A 176 11.47 -30.65 -18.49
CA ASP A 176 11.37 -31.69 -19.51
C ASP A 176 12.34 -31.32 -20.64
N THR A 177 13.49 -31.95 -20.59
CA THR A 177 14.54 -31.87 -21.62
C THR A 177 14.11 -32.72 -22.80
N GLY A 178 13.20 -32.20 -23.61
CA GLY A 178 12.86 -32.77 -24.93
C GLY A 178 13.74 -32.17 -26.03
N TYR A 179 15.04 -32.45 -26.03
CA TYR A 179 15.88 -32.24 -27.20
C TYR A 179 16.01 -33.56 -27.91
N THR A 180 15.16 -33.86 -28.89
CA THR A 180 15.44 -34.89 -29.89
C THR A 180 16.10 -34.24 -31.09
N ALA A 181 17.35 -34.52 -31.25
CA ALA A 181 18.12 -34.27 -32.47
C ALA A 181 17.62 -35.22 -33.59
N SER A 182 17.38 -34.65 -34.75
CA SER A 182 17.45 -35.32 -36.08
C SER A 182 17.64 -34.23 -37.12
#